data_19e6792e0a5bfc7eda7a4cc707f1f5d4
#
_entry.id   19e6792e0a5bfc7eda7a4cc707f1f5d4
#
_cell.length_a   1.000
_cell.length_b   1.000
_cell.length_c   1.000
_cell.angle_alpha   90.00
_cell.angle_beta   90.00
_cell.angle_gamma   90.00
#
_symmetry.space_group_name_H-M   'P 1'
#
loop_
_entity.id
_entity.type
_entity.pdbx_description
1 polymer ?
#
loop_
_entity_poly.entity_id
_entity_poly.type
_entity_poly.pdbx_seq_one_letter_code
_entity_poly.pdbx_strand_id
1 'polypeptide(L)'
;AKALSITQSTEVGTVYDLDVLDGIHESVQRFDLSWHMDGARFANAIATLDVAPKEVTWKRGVDVLCLGGTKNGMAVGDCVVFFNRDLGKEFEYRCKQAGQLASKMRFLAAPWVGLLTDDVWLQNARHANGMANKLAQGLQQLGVRIAAPVESNAIFAAFTSEQTNVLRELGWIFYEFSGVGTARLMCSWKTTDAEIERLLADCESIVTPLAQAQDN
;
A
#
# COMPACT_ATOMS: atom_id res chain seq x y z
N ALA A 1 8.75 25.82 3.72
CA ALA A 1 8.59 24.45 4.22
C ALA A 1 9.85 24.03 4.98
N LYS A 2 9.71 23.12 5.93
CA LYS A 2 10.86 22.56 6.69
C LYS A 2 11.00 21.05 6.48
N ALA A 3 10.01 20.42 5.88
CA ALA A 3 10.02 18.99 5.60
C ALA A 3 9.30 18.69 4.30
N LEU A 4 9.75 17.65 3.63
CA LEU A 4 9.06 16.98 2.55
C LEU A 4 8.57 15.63 3.06
N SER A 5 7.37 15.23 2.69
CA SER A 5 6.79 13.93 3.03
C SER A 5 6.32 13.24 1.76
N ILE A 6 6.69 11.99 1.59
CA ILE A 6 6.18 11.11 0.53
C ILE A 6 5.53 9.89 1.15
N THR A 7 4.66 9.22 0.39
CA THR A 7 4.06 7.93 0.76
C THR A 7 4.60 6.84 -0.14
N GLN A 8 5.23 5.80 0.43
CA GLN A 8 5.79 4.66 -0.30
C GLN A 8 5.12 3.36 0.19
N SER A 9 4.35 2.67 -0.65
CA SER A 9 3.85 3.02 -2.00
C SER A 9 2.86 4.18 -1.97
N THR A 10 2.64 4.81 -3.14
CA THR A 10 1.76 5.97 -3.26
C THR A 10 0.27 5.64 -3.00
N GLU A 11 -0.57 6.66 -2.86
CA GLU A 11 -2.02 6.50 -2.67
C GLU A 11 -2.72 5.79 -3.83
N VAL A 12 -2.16 5.90 -5.04
CA VAL A 12 -2.67 5.22 -6.23
C VAL A 12 -2.01 3.86 -6.49
N GLY A 13 -1.22 3.37 -5.54
CA GLY A 13 -0.62 2.03 -5.58
C GLY A 13 0.65 1.92 -6.42
N THR A 14 1.18 3.03 -6.94
CA THR A 14 2.47 3.05 -7.63
C THR A 14 3.64 3.11 -6.65
N VAL A 15 4.84 2.82 -7.13
CA VAL A 15 6.06 2.80 -6.33
C VAL A 15 7.06 3.78 -6.91
N TYR A 16 7.61 4.66 -6.07
CA TYR A 16 8.77 5.46 -6.47
C TYR A 16 9.96 4.54 -6.67
N ASP A 17 10.50 4.48 -7.87
CA ASP A 17 11.74 3.78 -8.17
C ASP A 17 12.96 4.51 -7.61
N LEU A 18 14.15 3.91 -7.78
CA LEU A 18 15.37 4.45 -7.20
C LEU A 18 15.76 5.79 -7.85
N ASP A 19 15.53 5.97 -9.14
CA ASP A 19 15.89 7.18 -9.89
C ASP A 19 15.00 8.35 -9.46
N VAL A 20 13.70 8.09 -9.28
CA VAL A 20 12.77 9.10 -8.75
C VAL A 20 13.13 9.47 -7.30
N LEU A 21 13.51 8.50 -6.46
CA LEU A 21 13.95 8.79 -5.10
C LEU A 21 15.25 9.62 -5.07
N ASP A 22 16.17 9.40 -6.01
CA ASP A 22 17.38 10.20 -6.15
C ASP A 22 17.06 11.66 -6.52
N GLY A 23 16.11 11.89 -7.46
CA GLY A 23 15.63 13.24 -7.81
C GLY A 23 14.91 13.94 -6.64
N ILE A 24 14.18 13.18 -5.81
CA ILE A 24 13.59 13.70 -4.57
C ILE A 24 14.70 14.11 -3.57
N HIS A 25 15.72 13.27 -3.42
CA HIS A 25 16.87 13.58 -2.57
C HIS A 25 17.54 14.89 -2.96
N GLU A 26 17.82 15.10 -4.25
CA GLU A 26 18.39 16.36 -4.75
C GLU A 26 17.52 17.57 -4.37
N SER A 27 16.20 17.44 -4.46
CA SER A 27 15.26 18.49 -4.07
C SER A 27 15.28 18.75 -2.57
N VAL A 28 15.34 17.70 -1.75
CA VAL A 28 15.45 17.80 -0.28
C VAL A 28 16.72 18.54 0.11
N GLN A 29 17.85 18.20 -0.49
CA GLN A 29 19.14 18.85 -0.24
C GLN A 29 19.13 20.34 -0.70
N ARG A 30 18.62 20.59 -1.90
CA ARG A 30 18.56 21.94 -2.48
C ARG A 30 17.78 22.93 -1.62
N PHE A 31 16.73 22.47 -0.95
CA PHE A 31 15.84 23.30 -0.16
C PHE A 31 16.04 23.17 1.36
N ASP A 32 17.08 22.46 1.79
CA ASP A 32 17.42 22.21 3.20
C ASP A 32 16.18 21.70 4.00
N LEU A 33 15.57 20.61 3.49
CA LEU A 33 14.38 20.01 4.08
C LEU A 33 14.75 18.74 4.85
N SER A 34 13.98 18.42 5.89
CA SER A 34 13.93 17.05 6.42
C SER A 34 13.04 16.17 5.55
N TRP A 35 13.39 14.89 5.41
CA TRP A 35 12.63 13.96 4.56
C TRP A 35 11.93 12.90 5.39
N HIS A 36 10.60 12.93 5.36
CA HIS A 36 9.73 11.92 5.94
C HIS A 36 9.17 10.99 4.87
N MET A 37 9.14 9.69 5.17
CA MET A 37 8.49 8.67 4.36
C MET A 37 7.36 8.00 5.15
N ASP A 38 6.12 8.16 4.70
CA ASP A 38 5.00 7.33 5.15
C ASP A 38 5.13 5.96 4.48
N GLY A 39 5.45 4.97 5.28
CA GLY A 39 5.63 3.58 4.88
C GLY A 39 4.49 2.67 5.33
N ALA A 40 3.24 3.15 5.35
CA ALA A 40 2.07 2.32 5.66
C ALA A 40 1.99 1.05 4.79
N ARG A 41 2.58 1.09 3.59
CA ARG A 41 2.76 -0.05 2.68
C ARG A 41 4.21 -0.20 2.20
N PHE A 42 5.16 0.17 3.02
CA PHE A 42 6.58 0.08 2.71
C PHE A 42 7.00 -1.33 2.28
N ALA A 43 6.48 -2.35 2.97
CA ALA A 43 6.76 -3.74 2.62
C ALA A 43 6.37 -4.08 1.18
N ASN A 44 5.21 -3.59 0.70
CA ASN A 44 4.75 -3.80 -0.67
C ASN A 44 5.67 -3.13 -1.68
N ALA A 45 6.14 -1.91 -1.40
CA ALA A 45 7.10 -1.22 -2.26
C ALA A 45 8.46 -1.95 -2.31
N ILE A 46 8.98 -2.39 -1.17
CA ILE A 46 10.23 -3.18 -1.12
C ILE A 46 10.08 -4.50 -1.88
N ALA A 47 8.94 -5.17 -1.76
CA ALA A 47 8.66 -6.41 -2.49
C ALA A 47 8.63 -6.20 -4.02
N THR A 48 8.18 -5.03 -4.48
CA THR A 48 8.15 -4.65 -5.90
C THR A 48 9.53 -4.26 -6.43
N LEU A 49 10.27 -3.44 -5.67
CA LEU A 49 11.60 -2.97 -6.06
C LEU A 49 12.66 -4.07 -5.96
N ASP A 50 12.41 -5.10 -5.17
CA ASP A 50 13.34 -6.21 -4.87
C ASP A 50 14.74 -5.74 -4.46
N VAL A 51 14.79 -4.73 -3.60
CA VAL A 51 16.02 -4.15 -3.06
C VAL A 51 16.04 -4.18 -1.54
N ALA A 52 17.22 -4.04 -0.95
CA ALA A 52 17.31 -3.92 0.50
C ALA A 52 16.65 -2.61 1.00
N PRO A 53 15.91 -2.61 2.14
CA PRO A 53 15.23 -1.42 2.67
C PRO A 53 16.12 -0.18 2.79
N LYS A 54 17.39 -0.36 3.08
CA LYS A 54 18.37 0.73 3.17
C LYS A 54 18.54 1.51 1.87
N GLU A 55 18.31 0.85 0.71
CA GLU A 55 18.48 1.48 -0.61
C GLU A 55 17.35 2.48 -0.94
N VAL A 56 16.20 2.36 -0.29
CA VAL A 56 15.04 3.27 -0.44
C VAL A 56 14.84 4.19 0.77
N THR A 57 15.71 4.11 1.78
CA THR A 57 15.58 4.91 3.01
C THR A 57 16.85 5.74 3.29
N TRP A 58 17.55 5.41 4.34
CA TRP A 58 18.64 6.26 4.88
C TRP A 58 19.80 6.47 3.91
N LYS A 59 20.08 5.54 3.01
CA LYS A 59 21.11 5.74 1.98
C LYS A 59 20.74 6.84 0.98
N ARG A 60 19.45 7.13 0.83
CA ARG A 60 18.92 8.23 0.00
C ARG A 60 18.56 9.46 0.80
N GLY A 61 18.90 9.49 2.09
CA GLY A 61 18.70 10.68 2.91
C GLY A 61 17.32 10.80 3.54
N VAL A 62 16.52 9.74 3.58
CA VAL A 62 15.29 9.71 4.39
C VAL A 62 15.67 9.85 5.86
N ASP A 63 15.14 10.87 6.53
CA ASP A 63 15.39 11.13 7.94
C ASP A 63 14.48 10.32 8.85
N VAL A 64 13.22 10.14 8.46
CA VAL A 64 12.20 9.46 9.27
C VAL A 64 11.33 8.57 8.39
N LEU A 65 11.17 7.32 8.81
CA LEU A 65 10.24 6.36 8.21
C LEU A 65 9.16 5.97 9.22
N CYS A 66 7.88 6.11 8.84
CA CYS A 66 6.78 5.44 9.53
C CYS A 66 6.56 4.08 8.89
N LEU A 67 7.08 3.02 9.50
CA LEU A 67 6.93 1.65 9.01
C LEU A 67 5.61 1.06 9.50
N GLY A 68 4.68 0.80 8.58
CA GLY A 68 3.37 0.24 8.88
C GLY A 68 3.40 -1.29 9.06
N GLY A 69 2.91 -1.77 10.20
CA GLY A 69 2.74 -3.21 10.47
C GLY A 69 1.32 -3.72 10.22
N THR A 70 0.32 -2.88 10.46
CA THR A 70 -1.10 -3.25 10.44
C THR A 70 -1.57 -3.78 9.08
N LYS A 71 -1.10 -3.19 7.97
CA LYS A 71 -1.46 -3.62 6.62
C LYS A 71 -0.66 -4.83 6.12
N ASN A 72 0.26 -5.33 6.94
CA ASN A 72 1.20 -6.40 6.59
C ASN A 72 1.17 -7.61 7.55
N GLY A 73 0.07 -7.79 8.28
CA GLY A 73 -0.16 -8.97 9.11
C GLY A 73 -0.19 -8.71 10.63
N MET A 74 0.10 -7.50 11.09
CA MET A 74 -0.07 -7.14 12.50
C MET A 74 -1.50 -6.71 12.80
N ALA A 75 -1.97 -6.98 14.00
CA ALA A 75 -3.28 -6.53 14.48
C ALA A 75 -3.32 -5.02 14.69
N VAL A 76 -2.23 -4.45 15.19
CA VAL A 76 -2.09 -3.02 15.52
C VAL A 76 -0.62 -2.65 15.62
N GLY A 77 -0.29 -1.39 15.28
CA GLY A 77 1.00 -0.78 15.53
C GLY A 77 1.76 -0.39 14.28
N ASP A 78 2.33 0.80 14.36
CA ASP A 78 3.30 1.32 13.41
C ASP A 78 4.60 1.61 14.16
N CYS A 79 5.73 1.47 13.47
CA CYS A 79 7.05 1.74 14.02
C CYS A 79 7.59 3.03 13.37
N VAL A 80 8.00 4.00 14.19
CA VAL A 80 8.68 5.20 13.70
C VAL A 80 10.18 5.02 13.83
N VAL A 81 10.87 5.03 12.69
CA VAL A 81 12.32 4.85 12.60
C VAL A 81 12.97 6.19 12.30
N PHE A 82 13.79 6.68 13.22
CA PHE A 82 14.59 7.89 13.03
C PHE A 82 16.00 7.51 12.56
N PHE A 83 16.30 7.76 11.29
CA PHE A 83 17.67 7.68 10.78
C PHE A 83 18.46 8.92 11.18
N ASN A 84 17.80 10.09 11.22
CA ASN A 84 18.31 11.30 11.83
C ASN A 84 17.86 11.37 13.30
N ARG A 85 18.78 11.04 14.21
CA ARG A 85 18.51 10.94 15.66
C ARG A 85 18.11 12.26 16.28
N ASP A 86 18.51 13.39 15.72
CA ASP A 86 18.19 14.71 16.27
C ASP A 86 16.69 15.01 16.19
N LEU A 87 16.02 14.51 15.17
CA LEU A 87 14.57 14.62 15.03
C LEU A 87 13.80 13.78 16.04
N GLY A 88 14.42 12.76 16.61
CA GLY A 88 13.81 11.83 17.57
C GLY A 88 13.94 12.21 19.04
N LYS A 89 14.73 13.25 19.39
CA LYS A 89 15.11 13.55 20.79
C LYS A 89 13.94 13.74 21.76
N GLU A 90 12.81 14.29 21.31
CA GLU A 90 11.62 14.51 22.14
C GLU A 90 10.45 13.57 21.80
N PHE A 91 10.67 12.59 20.93
CA PHE A 91 9.59 11.78 20.39
C PHE A 91 8.89 10.95 21.46
N GLU A 92 9.60 10.45 22.45
CA GLU A 92 9.05 9.70 23.59
C GLU A 92 8.04 10.54 24.37
N TYR A 93 8.36 11.78 24.65
CA TYR A 93 7.44 12.70 25.34
C TYR A 93 6.21 13.02 24.48
N ARG A 94 6.40 13.20 23.18
CA ARG A 94 5.30 13.44 22.24
C ARG A 94 4.37 12.22 22.14
N CYS A 95 4.92 11.00 22.11
CA CYS A 95 4.12 9.77 22.16
C CYS A 95 3.27 9.71 23.43
N LYS A 96 3.85 10.04 24.59
CA LYS A 96 3.12 10.06 25.85
C LYS A 96 2.02 11.11 25.87
N GLN A 97 2.30 12.33 25.39
CA GLN A 97 1.32 13.42 25.30
C GLN A 97 0.17 13.08 24.36
N ALA A 98 0.45 12.36 23.27
CA ALA A 98 -0.52 11.91 22.28
C ALA A 98 -1.28 10.63 22.69
N GLY A 99 -1.04 10.10 23.90
CA GLY A 99 -1.66 8.87 24.35
C GLY A 99 -1.17 7.59 23.65
N GLN A 100 -0.04 7.68 22.95
CA GLN A 100 0.53 6.56 22.19
C GLN A 100 1.54 5.71 22.99
N LEU A 101 1.60 5.90 24.30
CA LEU A 101 2.46 5.12 25.20
C LEU A 101 1.60 4.20 26.08
N ALA A 102 1.33 3.00 25.60
CA ALA A 102 0.58 1.99 26.34
C ALA A 102 1.42 1.40 27.48
N SER A 103 0.76 1.05 28.60
CA SER A 103 1.46 0.52 29.81
C SER A 103 2.16 -0.82 29.58
N LYS A 104 1.80 -1.56 28.55
CA LYS A 104 2.34 -2.88 28.19
C LYS A 104 2.87 -2.87 26.74
N MET A 105 3.73 -1.91 26.41
CA MET A 105 4.31 -1.73 25.07
C MET A 105 4.90 -3.01 24.47
N ARG A 106 5.39 -3.94 25.29
CA ARG A 106 5.91 -5.22 24.82
C ARG A 106 4.90 -6.04 24.00
N PHE A 107 3.61 -5.90 24.25
CA PHE A 107 2.56 -6.58 23.46
C PHE A 107 2.35 -5.94 22.10
N LEU A 108 2.71 -4.68 21.94
CA LEU A 108 2.75 -3.99 20.64
C LEU A 108 4.08 -4.23 19.91
N ALA A 109 5.18 -4.39 20.65
CA ALA A 109 6.51 -4.61 20.08
C ALA A 109 6.76 -6.08 19.69
N ALA A 110 6.26 -7.06 20.45
CA ALA A 110 6.52 -8.48 20.19
C ALA A 110 6.08 -8.96 18.80
N PRO A 111 4.91 -8.55 18.24
CA PRO A 111 4.52 -8.93 16.89
C PRO A 111 5.52 -8.48 15.81
N TRP A 112 6.23 -7.37 16.02
CA TRP A 112 7.30 -6.92 15.12
C TRP A 112 8.44 -7.93 15.02
N VAL A 113 8.80 -8.59 16.12
CA VAL A 113 9.83 -9.62 16.12
C VAL A 113 9.42 -10.77 15.19
N GLY A 114 8.18 -11.26 15.31
CA GLY A 114 7.68 -12.31 14.43
C GLY A 114 7.57 -11.87 12.97
N LEU A 115 7.09 -10.65 12.74
CA LEU A 115 6.93 -10.11 11.38
C LEU A 115 8.28 -9.93 10.65
N LEU A 116 9.31 -9.49 11.37
CA LEU A 116 10.64 -9.22 10.80
C LEU A 116 11.57 -10.46 10.78
N THR A 117 11.20 -11.52 11.49
CA THR A 117 11.94 -12.78 11.49
C THR A 117 11.68 -13.53 10.18
N ASP A 118 12.72 -14.13 9.59
CA ASP A 118 12.65 -14.95 8.37
C ASP A 118 11.93 -14.28 7.19
N ASP A 119 12.02 -12.95 7.12
CA ASP A 119 11.41 -12.11 6.05
C ASP A 119 9.89 -12.29 5.90
N VAL A 120 9.17 -12.68 6.94
CA VAL A 120 7.70 -12.86 6.90
C VAL A 120 7.00 -11.60 6.36
N TRP A 121 7.45 -10.41 6.73
CA TRP A 121 6.92 -9.14 6.23
C TRP A 121 7.03 -8.98 4.71
N LEU A 122 8.11 -9.47 4.10
CA LEU A 122 8.28 -9.48 2.64
C LEU A 122 7.48 -10.58 1.98
N GLN A 123 7.38 -11.75 2.59
CA GLN A 123 6.54 -12.86 2.10
C GLN A 123 5.09 -12.42 2.03
N ASN A 124 4.57 -11.79 3.08
CA ASN A 124 3.22 -11.23 3.13
C ASN A 124 2.99 -10.18 2.03
N ALA A 125 3.95 -9.30 1.82
CA ALA A 125 3.86 -8.24 0.81
C ALA A 125 3.93 -8.80 -0.62
N ARG A 126 4.84 -9.74 -0.90
CA ARG A 126 4.94 -10.43 -2.21
C ARG A 126 3.66 -11.17 -2.55
N HIS A 127 3.09 -11.87 -1.56
CA HIS A 127 1.80 -12.53 -1.73
C HIS A 127 0.69 -11.53 -2.08
N ALA A 128 0.54 -10.45 -1.31
CA ALA A 128 -0.47 -9.43 -1.54
C ALA A 128 -0.34 -8.75 -2.93
N ASN A 129 0.90 -8.44 -3.34
CA ASN A 129 1.19 -7.87 -4.66
C ASN A 129 0.88 -8.90 -5.78
N GLY A 130 1.22 -10.17 -5.59
CA GLY A 130 0.92 -11.25 -6.53
C GLY A 130 -0.57 -11.43 -6.75
N MET A 131 -1.37 -11.42 -5.66
CA MET A 131 -2.84 -11.49 -5.74
C MET A 131 -3.43 -10.28 -6.45
N ALA A 132 -2.89 -9.08 -6.22
CA ALA A 132 -3.31 -7.87 -6.92
C ALA A 132 -3.04 -7.95 -8.42
N ASN A 133 -1.86 -8.41 -8.82
CA ASN A 133 -1.53 -8.62 -10.22
C ASN A 133 -2.42 -9.67 -10.89
N LYS A 134 -2.67 -10.82 -10.22
CA LYS A 134 -3.60 -11.85 -10.70
C LYS A 134 -5.00 -11.28 -10.94
N LEU A 135 -5.53 -10.53 -9.96
CA LEU A 135 -6.84 -9.89 -10.08
C LEU A 135 -6.87 -8.87 -11.22
N ALA A 136 -5.87 -8.02 -11.33
CA ALA A 136 -5.81 -7.01 -12.37
C ALA A 136 -5.78 -7.63 -13.78
N GLN A 137 -4.99 -8.69 -13.97
CA GLN A 137 -4.94 -9.43 -15.24
C GLN A 137 -6.29 -10.05 -15.59
N GLY A 138 -6.97 -10.68 -14.61
CA GLY A 138 -8.30 -11.24 -14.83
C GLY A 138 -9.33 -10.17 -15.19
N LEU A 139 -9.34 -9.04 -14.50
CA LEU A 139 -10.23 -7.92 -14.82
C LEU A 139 -9.98 -7.35 -16.21
N GLN A 140 -8.70 -7.22 -16.63
CA GLN A 140 -8.36 -6.78 -17.98
C GLN A 140 -8.83 -7.76 -19.07
N GLN A 141 -8.75 -9.07 -18.81
CA GLN A 141 -9.27 -10.09 -19.72
C GLN A 141 -10.79 -10.00 -19.89
N LEU A 142 -11.51 -9.55 -18.85
CA LEU A 142 -12.94 -9.27 -18.90
C LEU A 142 -13.27 -7.90 -19.54
N GLY A 143 -12.27 -7.13 -20.00
CA GLY A 143 -12.46 -5.81 -20.60
C GLY A 143 -12.59 -4.67 -19.58
N VAL A 144 -12.38 -4.92 -18.30
CA VAL A 144 -12.40 -3.86 -17.28
C VAL A 144 -11.09 -3.05 -17.36
N ARG A 145 -11.19 -1.74 -17.54
CA ARG A 145 -10.05 -0.84 -17.59
C ARG A 145 -9.43 -0.68 -16.20
N ILE A 146 -8.13 -0.91 -16.09
CA ILE A 146 -7.34 -0.60 -14.90
C ILE A 146 -6.78 0.81 -15.06
N ALA A 147 -7.11 1.69 -14.12
CA ALA A 147 -6.90 3.13 -14.25
C ALA A 147 -5.50 3.61 -13.82
N ALA A 148 -4.74 2.77 -13.10
CA ALA A 148 -3.37 3.06 -12.67
C ALA A 148 -2.51 1.79 -12.75
N PRO A 149 -1.17 1.90 -12.89
CA PRO A 149 -0.27 0.75 -12.81
C PRO A 149 -0.44 -0.01 -11.49
N VAL A 150 -0.40 -1.34 -11.55
CA VAL A 150 -0.52 -2.20 -10.35
C VAL A 150 0.89 -2.58 -9.89
N GLU A 151 1.49 -1.72 -9.09
CA GLU A 151 2.87 -1.87 -8.60
C GLU A 151 2.92 -2.26 -7.12
N SER A 152 1.75 -2.31 -6.45
CA SER A 152 1.61 -2.79 -5.08
C SER A 152 0.35 -3.63 -4.96
N ASN A 153 -0.28 -3.65 -3.80
CA ASN A 153 -1.45 -4.47 -3.51
C ASN A 153 -2.80 -3.77 -3.80
N ALA A 154 -2.80 -2.66 -4.53
CA ALA A 154 -3.99 -1.88 -4.87
C ALA A 154 -4.30 -1.95 -6.36
N ILE A 155 -5.58 -2.13 -6.71
CA ILE A 155 -6.09 -2.12 -8.08
C ILE A 155 -7.16 -1.04 -8.18
N PHE A 156 -7.08 -0.18 -9.18
CA PHE A 156 -8.07 0.84 -9.47
C PHE A 156 -8.85 0.45 -10.72
N ALA A 157 -9.98 -0.22 -10.53
CA ALA A 157 -10.83 -0.76 -11.58
C ALA A 157 -11.93 0.23 -11.97
N ALA A 158 -12.07 0.51 -13.25
CA ALA A 158 -13.09 1.42 -13.77
C ALA A 158 -14.39 0.65 -14.03
N PHE A 159 -15.19 0.48 -12.99
CA PHE A 159 -16.54 -0.04 -13.09
C PHE A 159 -17.56 1.09 -13.34
N THR A 160 -18.66 0.78 -13.99
CA THR A 160 -19.84 1.67 -14.03
C THR A 160 -20.52 1.71 -12.66
N SER A 161 -21.36 2.72 -12.43
CA SER A 161 -22.14 2.79 -11.18
C SER A 161 -23.06 1.59 -11.01
N GLU A 162 -23.63 1.07 -12.12
CA GLU A 162 -24.47 -0.13 -12.11
C GLU A 162 -23.66 -1.37 -11.69
N GLN A 163 -22.51 -1.59 -12.33
CA GLN A 163 -21.59 -2.70 -11.97
C GLN A 163 -21.15 -2.62 -10.50
N THR A 164 -20.81 -1.41 -10.04
CA THR A 164 -20.43 -1.15 -8.64
C THR A 164 -21.55 -1.54 -7.66
N ASN A 165 -22.79 -1.17 -7.97
CA ASN A 165 -23.94 -1.50 -7.13
C ASN A 165 -24.19 -3.02 -7.09
N VAL A 166 -24.16 -3.71 -8.22
CA VAL A 166 -24.33 -5.18 -8.26
C VAL A 166 -23.24 -5.89 -7.47
N LEU A 167 -21.96 -5.48 -7.60
CA LEU A 167 -20.88 -6.06 -6.81
C LEU A 167 -21.10 -5.88 -5.31
N ARG A 168 -21.62 -4.72 -4.89
CA ARG A 168 -21.95 -4.48 -3.47
C ARG A 168 -23.10 -5.35 -2.98
N GLU A 169 -24.12 -5.56 -3.81
CA GLU A 169 -25.25 -6.47 -3.51
C GLU A 169 -24.79 -7.93 -3.39
N LEU A 170 -23.76 -8.34 -4.15
CA LEU A 170 -23.09 -9.63 -4.03
C LEU A 170 -22.19 -9.74 -2.79
N GLY A 171 -22.07 -8.66 -2.01
CA GLY A 171 -21.35 -8.61 -0.74
C GLY A 171 -19.89 -8.16 -0.84
N TRP A 172 -19.45 -7.63 -1.99
CA TRP A 172 -18.11 -7.10 -2.12
C TRP A 172 -18.02 -5.70 -1.51
N ILE A 173 -16.97 -5.49 -0.69
CA ILE A 173 -16.74 -4.22 0.02
C ILE A 173 -15.47 -3.56 -0.55
N PHE A 174 -15.64 -2.38 -1.12
CA PHE A 174 -14.53 -1.57 -1.64
C PHE A 174 -14.89 -0.08 -1.60
N TYR A 175 -13.87 0.76 -1.66
CA TYR A 175 -14.05 2.20 -1.74
C TYR A 175 -14.10 2.66 -3.20
N GLU A 176 -14.92 3.66 -3.47
CA GLU A 176 -14.81 4.45 -4.68
C GLU A 176 -13.72 5.51 -4.51
N PHE A 177 -12.85 5.61 -5.50
CA PHE A 177 -11.75 6.56 -5.50
C PHE A 177 -11.91 7.51 -6.69
N SER A 178 -12.40 8.71 -6.42
CA SER A 178 -12.64 9.72 -7.45
C SER A 178 -11.33 10.17 -8.10
N GLY A 179 -11.30 10.25 -9.42
CA GLY A 179 -10.19 10.77 -10.20
C GLY A 179 -9.23 9.74 -10.80
N VAL A 180 -9.19 8.51 -10.31
CA VAL A 180 -8.30 7.43 -10.82
C VAL A 180 -9.09 6.25 -11.37
N GLY A 181 -10.14 5.84 -10.70
CA GLY A 181 -11.03 4.74 -11.08
C GLY A 181 -12.23 4.72 -10.16
N THR A 182 -13.27 3.97 -10.51
CA THR A 182 -14.49 3.93 -9.71
C THR A 182 -14.37 3.04 -8.49
N ALA A 183 -13.56 1.97 -8.54
CA ALA A 183 -13.39 1.03 -7.45
C ALA A 183 -11.90 0.86 -7.10
N ARG A 184 -11.58 1.03 -5.82
CA ARG A 184 -10.28 0.67 -5.25
C ARG A 184 -10.38 -0.70 -4.60
N LEU A 185 -9.86 -1.71 -5.27
CA LEU A 185 -9.76 -3.08 -4.78
C LEU A 185 -8.41 -3.29 -4.10
N MET A 186 -8.41 -3.99 -2.97
CA MET A 186 -7.20 -4.20 -2.18
C MET A 186 -6.99 -5.68 -1.90
N CYS A 187 -5.83 -6.18 -2.28
CA CYS A 187 -5.37 -7.50 -1.84
C CYS A 187 -4.55 -7.39 -0.56
N SER A 188 -4.55 -8.42 0.24
CA SER A 188 -3.82 -8.49 1.50
C SER A 188 -2.96 -9.76 1.57
N TRP A 189 -2.15 -9.85 2.59
CA TRP A 189 -1.40 -11.05 2.92
C TRP A 189 -2.29 -12.29 3.15
N LYS A 190 -3.60 -12.10 3.35
CA LYS A 190 -4.58 -13.16 3.58
C LYS A 190 -5.45 -13.48 2.34
N THR A 191 -5.39 -12.68 1.29
CA THR A 191 -6.19 -12.88 0.08
C THR A 191 -5.86 -14.23 -0.56
N THR A 192 -6.89 -15.00 -0.88
CA THR A 192 -6.76 -16.36 -1.44
C THR A 192 -7.07 -16.36 -2.94
N ASP A 193 -6.57 -17.40 -3.65
CA ASP A 193 -6.92 -17.61 -5.06
C ASP A 193 -8.43 -17.78 -5.25
N ALA A 194 -9.10 -18.49 -4.34
CA ALA A 194 -10.56 -18.71 -4.40
C ALA A 194 -11.35 -17.39 -4.30
N GLU A 195 -10.88 -16.42 -3.50
CA GLU A 195 -11.50 -15.09 -3.41
C GLU A 195 -11.33 -14.31 -4.71
N ILE A 196 -10.15 -14.39 -5.34
CA ILE A 196 -9.89 -13.76 -6.64
C ILE A 196 -10.78 -14.39 -7.73
N GLU A 197 -10.83 -15.71 -7.80
CA GLU A 197 -11.64 -16.44 -8.78
C GLU A 197 -13.14 -16.15 -8.63
N ARG A 198 -13.63 -16.08 -7.39
CA ARG A 198 -15.02 -15.70 -7.11
C ARG A 198 -15.31 -14.28 -7.58
N LEU A 199 -14.45 -13.30 -7.25
CA LEU A 199 -14.64 -11.91 -7.69
C LEU A 199 -14.63 -11.80 -9.21
N LEU A 200 -13.73 -12.50 -9.89
CA LEU A 200 -13.66 -12.52 -11.35
C LEU A 200 -14.91 -13.14 -11.99
N ALA A 201 -15.44 -14.23 -11.44
CA ALA A 201 -16.68 -14.82 -11.90
C ALA A 201 -17.90 -13.88 -11.73
N ASP A 202 -17.97 -13.19 -10.57
CA ASP A 202 -19.01 -12.19 -10.33
C ASP A 202 -18.85 -11.01 -11.33
N CYS A 203 -17.62 -10.54 -11.59
CA CYS A 203 -17.36 -9.51 -12.60
C CYS A 203 -17.74 -9.96 -14.02
N GLU A 204 -17.43 -11.19 -14.42
CA GLU A 204 -17.80 -11.73 -15.74
C GLU A 204 -19.30 -11.69 -15.95
N SER A 205 -20.08 -12.05 -14.93
CA SER A 205 -21.55 -12.08 -15.00
C SER A 205 -22.18 -10.69 -15.21
N ILE A 206 -21.49 -9.61 -14.87
CA ILE A 206 -22.02 -8.23 -14.94
C ILE A 206 -21.39 -7.39 -16.07
N VAL A 207 -20.21 -7.77 -16.58
CA VAL A 207 -19.57 -7.04 -17.68
C VAL A 207 -20.08 -7.52 -19.03
N THR A 208 -20.25 -8.81 -19.24
CA THR A 208 -20.67 -9.42 -20.50
C THR A 208 -22.10 -9.02 -20.95
N PRO A 209 -23.13 -8.94 -20.08
CA PRO A 209 -24.47 -8.54 -20.48
C PRO A 209 -24.58 -7.09 -20.98
N LEU A 210 -23.76 -6.18 -20.42
CA LEU A 210 -23.81 -4.75 -20.78
C LEU A 210 -23.16 -4.45 -22.13
N ALA A 211 -22.16 -5.22 -22.54
CA ALA A 211 -21.56 -5.12 -23.87
C ALA A 211 -22.56 -5.51 -24.98
N GLN A 212 -23.41 -6.53 -24.74
CA GLN A 212 -24.44 -6.96 -25.70
C GLN A 212 -25.64 -6.01 -25.80
N ALA A 213 -25.88 -5.17 -24.79
CA ALA A 213 -26.98 -4.21 -24.79
C ALA A 213 -26.63 -2.89 -25.52
N GLN A 214 -25.36 -2.62 -25.77
CA GLN A 214 -24.91 -1.42 -26.51
C GLN A 214 -24.79 -1.63 -28.02
N ASP A 215 -24.82 -2.89 -28.49
CA ASP A 215 -24.76 -3.26 -29.92
C ASP A 215 -26.15 -3.54 -30.57
N ASN A 216 -27.25 -3.29 -29.85
CA ASN A 216 -28.63 -3.34 -30.33
C ASN A 216 -29.28 -1.94 -30.26
#